data_213f459306c3a2619de0932ac4b80aa7
#
_entry.id   213f459306c3a2619de0932ac4b80aa7
#
_cell.length_a   1.000
_cell.length_b   1.000
_cell.length_c   1.000
_cell.angle_alpha   90.00
_cell.angle_beta   90.00
_cell.angle_gamma   90.00
#
_symmetry.space_group_name_H-M   'P 1'
#
loop_
_entity.id
_entity.type
_entity.pdbx_description
1 polymer ?
#
loop_
_entity_poly.entity_id
_entity_poly.type
_entity_poly.pdbx_seq_one_letter_code
_entity_poly.pdbx_strand_id
1 'polypeptide(L)'
;MQIRKQGTHPKRITKYDVQQQISKKRDVFDYLGENPKEDMQTDKLKIRLIREGMLKPKCDECDRKQWRDESITLELDHIDGDNENNSLGNLRLLCPNCHSQTPEYRSRTGETQEDRNRKSKLYRQEMDRIIDVGVNLREERLGE
;
A
#
# COMPACT_ATOMS: atom_id res chain seq x y z
N MET A 1 46.54 -31.17 22.47
CA MET A 1 45.30 -31.23 23.25
C MET A 1 44.17 -30.59 22.43
N GLN A 2 43.36 -31.41 21.77
CA GLN A 2 42.29 -30.89 20.90
C GLN A 2 41.02 -30.71 21.73
N ILE A 3 40.54 -29.47 21.84
CA ILE A 3 39.26 -29.14 22.48
C ILE A 3 38.14 -29.46 21.49
N ARG A 4 37.41 -30.54 21.75
CA ARG A 4 36.17 -30.86 21.01
C ARG A 4 35.14 -29.77 21.29
N LYS A 5 34.82 -28.95 20.29
CA LYS A 5 33.64 -28.07 20.34
C LYS A 5 32.41 -28.95 20.44
N GLN A 6 31.73 -28.89 21.58
CA GLN A 6 30.41 -29.51 21.75
C GLN A 6 29.43 -28.80 20.81
N GLY A 7 28.99 -29.52 19.80
CA GLY A 7 27.91 -29.04 18.90
C GLY A 7 26.63 -28.83 19.69
N THR A 8 26.14 -27.60 19.72
CA THR A 8 24.81 -27.31 20.26
C THR A 8 23.79 -27.92 19.33
N HIS A 9 23.20 -29.05 19.74
CA HIS A 9 22.05 -29.60 19.04
C HIS A 9 20.90 -28.54 19.02
N PRO A 10 20.25 -28.29 17.89
CA PRO A 10 19.11 -27.40 17.87
C PRO A 10 18.05 -27.95 18.85
N LYS A 11 17.57 -27.12 19.76
CA LYS A 11 16.53 -27.49 20.72
C LYS A 11 15.32 -28.00 19.94
N ARG A 12 14.86 -29.22 20.30
CA ARG A 12 13.68 -29.84 19.69
C ARG A 12 12.47 -28.97 20.05
N ILE A 13 11.82 -28.38 19.04
CA ILE A 13 10.61 -27.58 19.22
C ILE A 13 9.50 -28.52 19.69
N THR A 14 8.96 -28.26 20.85
CA THR A 14 7.87 -29.03 21.43
C THR A 14 6.50 -28.53 20.97
N LYS A 15 5.45 -29.37 21.09
CA LYS A 15 4.06 -28.91 20.84
C LYS A 15 3.70 -27.70 21.71
N TYR A 16 4.25 -27.61 22.92
CA TYR A 16 4.03 -26.49 23.85
C TYR A 16 4.67 -25.19 23.32
N ASP A 17 5.89 -25.26 22.76
CA ASP A 17 6.54 -24.11 22.15
C ASP A 17 5.75 -23.60 20.94
N VAL A 18 5.24 -24.51 20.11
CA VAL A 18 4.37 -24.16 18.97
C VAL A 18 3.07 -23.50 19.46
N GLN A 19 2.45 -24.05 20.50
CA GLN A 19 1.22 -23.50 21.09
C GLN A 19 1.46 -22.10 21.67
N GLN A 20 2.58 -21.86 22.34
CA GLN A 20 2.96 -20.54 22.85
C GLN A 20 3.26 -19.55 21.72
N GLN A 21 3.86 -20.00 20.61
CA GLN A 21 4.09 -19.15 19.44
C GLN A 21 2.78 -18.79 18.74
N ILE A 22 1.80 -19.71 18.72
CA ILE A 22 0.46 -19.46 18.18
C ILE A 22 -0.30 -18.48 19.07
N SER A 23 -0.23 -18.65 20.39
CA SER A 23 -0.91 -17.75 21.34
C SER A 23 -0.31 -16.34 21.42
N LYS A 24 0.96 -16.18 20.99
CA LYS A 24 1.62 -14.87 20.87
C LYS A 24 1.33 -14.17 19.53
N LYS A 25 0.69 -14.85 18.58
CA LYS A 25 0.30 -14.22 17.32
C LYS A 25 -0.87 -13.29 17.58
N ARG A 26 -0.60 -12.00 17.67
CA ARG A 26 -1.60 -10.97 17.89
C ARG A 26 -2.66 -11.03 16.80
N ASP A 27 -3.91 -10.73 17.19
CA ASP A 27 -5.01 -10.67 16.24
C ASP A 27 -4.78 -9.51 15.26
N VAL A 28 -5.24 -9.66 14.01
CA VAL A 28 -5.20 -8.59 13.04
C VAL A 28 -6.02 -7.37 13.48
N PHE A 29 -7.09 -7.60 14.23
CA PHE A 29 -7.94 -6.54 14.78
C PHE A 29 -7.24 -5.64 15.80
N ASP A 30 -6.13 -6.07 16.42
CA ASP A 30 -5.32 -5.23 17.31
C ASP A 30 -4.60 -4.10 16.55
N TYR A 31 -4.46 -4.22 15.23
CA TYR A 31 -3.82 -3.25 14.33
C TYR A 31 -4.82 -2.39 13.55
N LEU A 32 -6.12 -2.67 13.68
CA LEU A 32 -7.18 -1.95 12.98
C LEU A 32 -7.88 -0.94 13.89
N GLY A 33 -8.49 0.08 13.29
CA GLY A 33 -9.26 1.13 13.96
C GLY A 33 -8.60 2.50 13.89
N GLU A 34 -9.30 3.52 14.38
CA GLU A 34 -8.79 4.90 14.43
C GLU A 34 -7.63 5.07 15.41
N ASN A 35 -7.57 4.24 16.45
CA ASN A 35 -6.49 4.21 17.44
C ASN A 35 -6.13 2.74 17.70
N PRO A 36 -5.35 2.12 16.82
CA PRO A 36 -4.98 0.72 16.99
C PRO A 36 -4.18 0.51 18.28
N LYS A 37 -4.41 -0.59 18.94
CA LYS A 37 -3.69 -0.96 20.18
C LYS A 37 -2.21 -1.21 19.95
N GLU A 38 -1.88 -1.56 18.73
CA GLU A 38 -0.54 -1.94 18.30
C GLU A 38 -0.22 -1.27 16.97
N ASP A 39 1.01 -0.85 16.81
CA ASP A 39 1.53 -0.32 15.56
C ASP A 39 2.15 -1.42 14.69
N MET A 40 1.95 -1.33 13.40
CA MET A 40 2.55 -2.21 12.41
C MET A 40 2.94 -1.42 11.16
N GLN A 41 4.13 -1.70 10.64
CA GLN A 41 4.54 -1.13 9.35
C GLN A 41 3.49 -1.40 8.26
N THR A 42 3.18 -0.38 7.48
CA THR A 42 2.12 -0.39 6.45
C THR A 42 2.24 -1.59 5.48
N ASP A 43 3.45 -1.93 5.05
CA ASP A 43 3.65 -3.08 4.17
C ASP A 43 3.34 -4.42 4.84
N LYS A 44 3.65 -4.56 6.11
CA LYS A 44 3.33 -5.77 6.87
C LYS A 44 1.84 -5.88 7.12
N LEU A 45 1.19 -4.77 7.45
CA LEU A 45 -0.26 -4.69 7.60
C LEU A 45 -0.96 -5.06 6.30
N LYS A 46 -0.55 -4.51 5.17
CA LYS A 46 -1.04 -4.84 3.84
C LYS A 46 -1.02 -6.35 3.56
N ILE A 47 0.16 -6.96 3.74
CA ILE A 47 0.32 -8.41 3.50
C ILE A 47 -0.62 -9.21 4.40
N ARG A 48 -0.76 -8.80 5.64
CA ARG A 48 -1.62 -9.49 6.60
C ARG A 48 -3.10 -9.37 6.24
N LEU A 49 -3.57 -8.18 5.89
CA LEU A 49 -4.97 -7.95 5.46
C LEU A 49 -5.33 -8.74 4.20
N ILE A 50 -4.41 -8.85 3.24
CA ILE A 50 -4.60 -9.67 2.05
C ILE A 50 -4.64 -11.16 2.43
N ARG A 51 -3.73 -11.62 3.29
CA ARG A 51 -3.68 -13.03 3.72
C ARG A 51 -4.93 -13.45 4.48
N GLU A 52 -5.49 -12.57 5.28
CA GLU A 52 -6.71 -12.82 6.05
C GLU A 52 -7.99 -12.59 5.24
N GLY A 53 -7.86 -12.23 3.96
CA GLY A 53 -8.98 -12.05 3.03
C GLY A 53 -9.79 -10.77 3.25
N MET A 54 -9.28 -9.83 4.06
CA MET A 54 -9.94 -8.56 4.34
C MET A 54 -9.82 -7.58 3.19
N LEU A 55 -8.69 -7.62 2.46
CA LEU A 55 -8.47 -6.86 1.23
C LEU A 55 -8.18 -7.81 0.07
N LYS A 56 -8.73 -7.51 -1.09
CA LYS A 56 -8.49 -8.27 -2.31
C LYS A 56 -7.19 -7.77 -2.97
N PRO A 57 -6.31 -8.67 -3.48
CA PRO A 57 -5.05 -8.29 -4.10
C PRO A 57 -5.24 -7.70 -5.51
N LYS A 58 -5.89 -6.55 -5.59
CA LYS A 58 -6.14 -5.78 -6.81
C LYS A 58 -6.19 -4.29 -6.49
N CYS A 59 -5.96 -3.45 -7.48
CA CYS A 59 -6.17 -2.01 -7.33
C CYS A 59 -7.67 -1.71 -7.19
N ASP A 60 -8.06 -0.99 -6.14
CA ASP A 60 -9.47 -0.65 -5.89
C ASP A 60 -10.02 0.39 -6.88
N GLU A 61 -9.16 1.16 -7.55
CA GLU A 61 -9.57 2.15 -8.55
C GLU A 61 -9.69 1.58 -9.97
N CYS A 62 -8.67 0.85 -10.44
CA CYS A 62 -8.62 0.38 -11.84
C CYS A 62 -8.77 -1.15 -11.98
N ASP A 63 -9.04 -1.86 -10.90
CA ASP A 63 -9.19 -3.32 -10.83
C ASP A 63 -7.97 -4.14 -11.32
N ARG A 64 -6.85 -3.49 -11.62
CA ARG A 64 -5.66 -4.12 -12.14
C ARG A 64 -5.00 -5.03 -11.10
N LYS A 65 -4.67 -6.26 -11.53
CA LYS A 65 -3.98 -7.26 -10.71
C LYS A 65 -2.56 -7.54 -11.22
N GLN A 66 -2.33 -7.26 -12.49
CA GLN A 66 -1.09 -7.61 -13.19
C GLN A 66 -0.59 -6.44 -14.04
N TRP A 67 0.72 -6.43 -14.24
CA TRP A 67 1.42 -5.56 -15.15
C TRP A 67 2.46 -6.38 -15.90
N ARG A 68 2.39 -6.42 -17.23
CA ARG A 68 3.31 -7.19 -18.08
C ARG A 68 3.44 -8.65 -17.65
N ASP A 69 2.30 -9.32 -17.39
CA ASP A 69 2.19 -10.73 -16.99
C ASP A 69 2.74 -11.07 -15.59
N GLU A 70 3.15 -10.06 -14.82
CA GLU A 70 3.55 -10.20 -13.42
C GLU A 70 2.54 -9.56 -12.48
N SER A 71 2.54 -9.97 -11.22
CA SER A 71 1.70 -9.35 -10.20
C SER A 71 2.09 -7.88 -10.04
N ILE A 72 1.10 -6.99 -10.11
CA ILE A 72 1.35 -5.55 -9.89
C ILE A 72 1.66 -5.29 -8.42
N THR A 73 2.62 -4.41 -8.16
CA THR A 73 2.86 -3.90 -6.81
C THR A 73 1.66 -3.08 -6.35
N LEU A 74 1.09 -3.45 -5.21
CA LEU A 74 -0.01 -2.71 -4.59
C LEU A 74 0.49 -1.99 -3.34
N GLU A 75 -0.01 -0.80 -3.12
CA GLU A 75 0.30 0.05 -1.97
C GLU A 75 -0.95 0.20 -1.12
N LEU A 76 -0.81 0.12 0.21
CA LEU A 76 -1.89 0.39 1.15
C LEU A 76 -2.03 1.90 1.31
N ASP A 77 -3.21 2.40 1.02
CA ASP A 77 -3.54 3.82 1.06
C ASP A 77 -4.62 4.09 2.13
N HIS A 78 -4.47 5.22 2.85
CA HIS A 78 -5.44 5.71 3.81
C HIS A 78 -6.31 6.76 3.11
N ILE A 79 -7.59 6.49 2.96
CA ILE A 79 -8.52 7.32 2.18
C ILE A 79 -8.59 8.76 2.72
N ASP A 80 -8.52 8.94 4.03
CA ASP A 80 -8.52 10.24 4.70
C ASP A 80 -7.14 10.92 4.77
N GLY A 81 -6.08 10.23 4.36
CA GLY A 81 -4.69 10.70 4.43
C GLY A 81 -4.07 10.63 5.83
N ASP A 82 -4.77 10.07 6.81
CA ASP A 82 -4.27 9.87 8.17
C ASP A 82 -3.70 8.45 8.32
N ASN A 83 -2.38 8.36 8.43
CA ASN A 83 -1.66 7.09 8.56
C ASN A 83 -1.91 6.36 9.89
N GLU A 84 -2.48 7.04 10.89
CA GLU A 84 -2.81 6.46 12.18
C GLU A 84 -4.21 5.83 12.17
N ASN A 85 -5.08 6.24 11.26
CA ASN A 85 -6.42 5.70 11.11
C ASN A 85 -6.43 4.42 10.28
N ASN A 86 -6.22 3.29 10.93
CA ASN A 86 -6.26 1.95 10.33
C ASN A 86 -7.66 1.31 10.35
N SER A 87 -8.73 2.09 10.37
CA SER A 87 -10.09 1.56 10.19
C SER A 87 -10.21 0.86 8.84
N LEU A 88 -10.76 -0.35 8.81
CA LEU A 88 -10.81 -1.16 7.58
C LEU A 88 -11.50 -0.43 6.42
N GLY A 89 -12.54 0.35 6.70
CA GLY A 89 -13.24 1.18 5.72
C GLY A 89 -12.41 2.38 5.21
N ASN A 90 -11.33 2.74 5.91
CA ASN A 90 -10.39 3.79 5.51
C ASN A 90 -9.18 3.27 4.72
N LEU A 91 -9.04 1.95 4.61
CA LEU A 91 -7.92 1.30 3.94
C LEU A 91 -8.32 0.80 2.56
N ARG A 92 -7.49 1.04 1.56
CA ARG A 92 -7.65 0.52 0.21
C ARG A 92 -6.30 0.15 -0.40
N LEU A 93 -6.33 -0.70 -1.44
CA LEU A 93 -5.14 -1.07 -2.20
C LEU A 93 -5.14 -0.32 -3.53
N LEU A 94 -4.05 0.37 -3.82
CA LEU A 94 -3.87 1.09 -5.07
C LEU A 94 -2.61 0.62 -5.79
N CYS A 95 -2.65 0.56 -7.12
CA CYS A 95 -1.42 0.44 -7.89
C CYS A 95 -0.66 1.78 -7.86
N PRO A 96 0.66 1.80 -8.09
CA PRO A 96 1.47 3.01 -8.03
C PRO A 96 0.93 4.15 -8.91
N ASN A 97 0.35 3.82 -10.06
CA ASN A 97 -0.22 4.81 -10.97
C ASN A 97 -1.47 5.48 -10.37
N CYS A 98 -2.42 4.70 -9.87
CA CYS A 98 -3.62 5.24 -9.23
C CYS A 98 -3.28 5.97 -7.93
N HIS A 99 -2.36 5.43 -7.12
CA HIS A 99 -1.91 6.06 -5.88
C HIS A 99 -1.29 7.43 -6.13
N SER A 100 -0.46 7.56 -7.16
CA SER A 100 0.14 8.85 -7.53
C SER A 100 -0.87 9.92 -7.96
N GLN A 101 -2.10 9.54 -8.29
CA GLN A 101 -3.20 10.46 -8.65
C GLN A 101 -4.06 10.87 -7.46
N THR A 102 -3.86 10.29 -6.28
CA THR A 102 -4.62 10.66 -5.08
C THR A 102 -4.19 12.04 -4.56
N PRO A 103 -5.12 12.84 -4.02
CA PRO A 103 -4.79 14.17 -3.48
C PRO A 103 -3.79 14.12 -2.32
N GLU A 104 -3.81 13.04 -1.54
CA GLU A 104 -2.98 12.83 -0.36
C GLU A 104 -1.57 12.32 -0.70
N TYR A 105 -1.32 11.95 -1.94
CA TYR A 105 -0.05 11.39 -2.35
C TYR A 105 1.13 12.33 -2.05
N ARG A 106 2.07 11.84 -1.23
CA ARG A 106 3.26 12.59 -0.78
C ARG A 106 2.97 13.92 -0.08
N SER A 107 1.75 14.12 0.41
CA SER A 107 1.40 15.33 1.13
C SER A 107 2.04 15.33 2.52
N ARG A 108 3.17 16.00 2.65
CA ARG A 108 3.88 16.23 3.92
C ARG A 108 3.80 17.69 4.38
N THR A 109 2.95 18.50 3.80
CA THR A 109 3.02 19.96 3.86
C THR A 109 1.92 20.62 4.67
N GLY A 110 1.19 19.93 5.54
CA GLY A 110 0.12 20.57 6.35
C GLY A 110 -0.99 21.25 5.52
N GLU A 111 -1.04 21.00 4.23
CA GLU A 111 -2.08 21.51 3.34
C GLU A 111 -3.43 20.88 3.65
N THR A 112 -4.49 21.68 3.55
CA THR A 112 -5.85 21.16 3.71
C THR A 112 -6.22 20.22 2.56
N GLN A 113 -7.21 19.36 2.79
CA GLN A 113 -7.76 18.49 1.74
C GLN A 113 -8.25 19.29 0.53
N GLU A 114 -8.83 20.46 0.74
CA GLU A 114 -9.31 21.35 -0.30
C GLU A 114 -8.17 21.90 -1.16
N ASP A 115 -7.05 22.27 -0.56
CA ASP A 115 -5.86 22.74 -1.26
C ASP A 115 -5.29 21.64 -2.15
N ARG A 116 -5.22 20.42 -1.64
CA ARG A 116 -4.77 19.23 -2.38
C ARG A 116 -5.67 18.94 -3.57
N ASN A 117 -6.98 18.94 -3.35
CA ASN A 117 -7.97 18.71 -4.41
C ASN A 117 -7.87 19.79 -5.51
N ARG A 118 -7.69 21.04 -5.11
CA ARG A 118 -7.51 22.16 -6.05
C ARG A 118 -6.24 21.99 -6.90
N LYS A 119 -5.11 21.66 -6.26
CA LYS A 119 -3.84 21.42 -6.98
C LYS A 119 -3.94 20.24 -7.93
N SER A 120 -4.53 19.14 -7.48
CA SER A 120 -4.74 17.95 -8.30
C SER A 120 -5.61 18.25 -9.53
N LYS A 121 -6.66 19.04 -9.37
CA LYS A 121 -7.53 19.47 -10.47
C LYS A 121 -6.77 20.34 -11.47
N LEU A 122 -6.01 21.31 -10.99
CA LEU A 122 -5.20 22.19 -11.84
C LEU A 122 -4.15 21.39 -12.62
N TYR A 123 -3.48 20.47 -11.96
CA TYR A 123 -2.50 19.59 -12.61
C TYR A 123 -3.13 18.75 -13.72
N ARG A 124 -4.29 18.15 -13.49
CA ARG A 124 -5.01 17.38 -14.52
C ARG A 124 -5.38 18.25 -15.71
N GLN A 125 -5.93 19.43 -15.46
CA GLN A 125 -6.29 20.36 -16.53
C GLN A 125 -5.08 20.78 -17.38
N GLU A 126 -3.93 21.01 -16.75
CA GLU A 126 -2.70 21.35 -17.46
C GLU A 126 -2.16 20.17 -18.26
N MET A 127 -2.20 18.96 -17.70
CA MET A 127 -1.80 17.75 -18.43
C MET A 127 -2.68 17.49 -19.64
N ASP A 128 -4.00 17.67 -19.49
CA ASP A 128 -4.94 17.52 -20.62
C ASP A 128 -4.62 18.54 -21.74
N ARG A 129 -4.32 19.80 -21.40
CA ARG A 129 -3.88 20.81 -22.38
C ARG A 129 -2.61 20.41 -23.10
N ILE A 130 -1.61 19.91 -22.37
CA ILE A 130 -0.33 19.48 -22.95
C ILE A 130 -0.56 18.31 -23.92
N ILE A 131 -1.42 17.37 -23.56
CA ILE A 131 -1.75 16.22 -24.42
C ILE A 131 -2.48 16.70 -25.67
N ASP A 132 -3.48 17.58 -25.57
CA ASP A 132 -4.22 18.12 -26.71
C ASP A 132 -3.33 18.88 -27.67
N VAL A 133 -2.44 19.73 -27.16
CA VAL A 133 -1.45 20.44 -27.99
C VAL A 133 -0.50 19.45 -28.67
N GLY A 134 -0.05 18.40 -27.94
CA GLY A 134 0.81 17.37 -28.52
C GLY A 134 0.14 16.55 -29.62
N VAL A 135 -1.15 16.28 -29.49
CA VAL A 135 -1.96 15.59 -30.52
C VAL A 135 -2.11 16.48 -31.76
N ASN A 136 -2.50 17.74 -31.59
CA ASN A 136 -2.67 18.68 -32.70
C ASN A 136 -1.40 18.88 -33.51
N LEU A 137 -0.23 19.01 -32.85
CA LEU A 137 1.09 19.13 -33.53
C LEU A 137 1.47 17.88 -34.33
N ARG A 138 1.00 16.70 -33.92
CA ARG A 138 1.20 15.44 -34.67
C ARG A 138 0.32 15.38 -35.92
N GLU A 139 -0.94 15.78 -35.79
CA GLU A 139 -1.88 15.81 -36.90
C GLU A 139 -1.45 16.79 -37.99
N GLU A 140 -0.97 17.99 -37.62
CA GLU A 140 -0.42 18.96 -38.55
C GLU A 140 0.81 18.43 -39.31
N ARG A 141 1.68 17.62 -38.65
CA ARG A 141 2.85 17.01 -39.32
C ARG A 141 2.49 15.84 -40.24
N LEU A 142 1.39 15.18 -40.04
CA LEU A 142 0.92 14.06 -40.86
C LEU A 142 0.01 14.51 -42.00
N GLY A 143 -0.44 15.76 -42.01
CA GLY A 143 -1.28 16.38 -43.03
C GLY A 143 -0.53 17.07 -44.16
N GLU A 144 0.80 17.07 -44.14
CA GLU A 144 1.64 17.59 -45.24
C GLU A 144 1.98 16.47 -46.24
#